data_818f857c4d4404804d1521ede02aa293
#
_entry.id   818f857c4d4404804d1521ede02aa293
#
_cell.length_a   1.000
_cell.length_b   1.000
_cell.length_c   1.000
_cell.angle_alpha   90.00
_cell.angle_beta   90.00
_cell.angle_gamma   90.00
#
_symmetry.space_group_name_H-M   'P 1'
#
loop_
_entity.id
_entity.type
_entity.pdbx_description
1 polymer ?
#
loop_
_entity_poly.entity_id
_entity_poly.type
_entity_poly.pdbx_seq_one_letter_code
_entity_poly.pdbx_strand_id
1 'polypeptide(L)'
;MWAILLMALLQSYFYRPVLEAEDARVDPPTALLEALQNPDIHIQQLAVRAIGRLERPALADAVRPFLTSPDAGVRREAANALGQMNASFDAAALLQNEQDGTVRAVIYETAGRLRNPAPGTAALLISGLKDTQSTARTGAAKGLEAMFRTHRTVKPSADELGALRQAFRENSDETLRELVLLTLNAAGDADPATLKLALDDPEPQVRRLAVIGSKQWKDDPSYIVRYEALKVAPNCDRAAALVRDPSDHVALLAIDLLGNGCNARVIERIIDTEKDWRQQAHAIVALAKVDPDSAKKRLPRIAGNEVWQARVYAVEAAKIVNDTQTLSSLGRDNHPNVMAAAIVTPRDALRNLDSSHYGQVLEAAKKLKGWDEGRLSVTALLGALDRISREKKATSRDVRTEILQRLREFGDVRVVGDLRSYLSDFDPVIAKLAADIMTEKGGAQTEPVTRVYATKPVPGDAYLRGLEGATALVKMKEAGPFTIELLPDDAPVTVATFAQLAETRYYNGLTMHRIVPNFVLQGGSPGANEYVGFSDFMRDELGLMSHRRGTLGISTRGRDTGDAQIFINLVDNFRLDHNYTVFARVVEGMENVDKIQEGDVIESIEIRRKVQP
;
A
#
# COMPACT_ATOMS: atom_id res chain seq x y z
N MET A 1 -22.05 -3.06 -46.47
CA MET A 1 -21.75 -4.17 -45.56
C MET A 1 -20.29 -4.21 -45.09
N TRP A 2 -19.29 -3.91 -45.93
CA TRP A 2 -17.86 -3.89 -45.53
C TRP A 2 -17.45 -2.70 -44.64
N ALA A 3 -18.09 -1.55 -44.77
CA ALA A 3 -17.78 -0.35 -43.97
C ALA A 3 -18.27 -0.45 -42.53
N ILE A 4 -19.35 -1.23 -42.25
CA ILE A 4 -19.89 -1.45 -40.90
C ILE A 4 -19.05 -2.48 -40.16
N LEU A 5 -18.47 -3.48 -40.84
CA LEU A 5 -17.55 -4.44 -40.23
C LEU A 5 -16.17 -3.80 -39.88
N LEU A 6 -15.74 -2.77 -40.62
CA LEU A 6 -14.49 -2.06 -40.31
C LEU A 6 -14.65 -1.10 -39.11
N MET A 7 -15.87 -0.56 -38.84
CA MET A 7 -16.13 0.27 -37.67
C MET A 7 -16.22 -0.53 -36.35
N ALA A 8 -16.63 -1.82 -36.42
CA ALA A 8 -16.66 -2.69 -35.25
C ALA A 8 -15.26 -3.16 -34.77
N LEU A 9 -14.23 -3.01 -35.63
CA LEU A 9 -12.84 -3.38 -35.31
C LEU A 9 -12.00 -2.21 -34.78
N LEU A 10 -12.60 -1.03 -34.56
CA LEU A 10 -11.92 0.19 -34.09
C LEU A 10 -12.53 0.76 -32.81
N GLN A 11 -13.30 0.01 -32.04
CA GLN A 11 -13.65 0.45 -30.70
C GLN A 11 -12.38 0.43 -29.85
N SER A 12 -11.76 1.60 -29.75
CA SER A 12 -10.64 1.85 -28.84
C SER A 12 -11.13 1.59 -27.42
N TYR A 13 -10.59 0.57 -26.77
CA TYR A 13 -10.86 0.24 -25.37
C TYR A 13 -10.55 1.43 -24.45
N PHE A 14 -9.68 2.33 -24.91
CA PHE A 14 -9.27 3.52 -24.22
C PHE A 14 -9.76 4.77 -24.95
N TYR A 15 -10.54 5.59 -24.28
CA TYR A 15 -10.96 6.88 -24.81
C TYR A 15 -10.06 7.98 -24.23
N ARG A 16 -9.09 8.40 -25.03
CA ARG A 16 -8.05 9.37 -24.63
C ARG A 16 -8.58 10.62 -23.94
N PRO A 17 -9.65 11.30 -24.42
CA PRO A 17 -10.15 12.50 -23.75
C PRO A 17 -10.58 12.26 -22.29
N VAL A 18 -11.15 11.07 -21.98
CA VAL A 18 -11.51 10.70 -20.62
C VAL A 18 -10.26 10.44 -19.78
N LEU A 19 -9.28 9.69 -20.31
CA LEU A 19 -8.03 9.41 -19.58
C LEU A 19 -7.23 10.68 -19.27
N GLU A 20 -7.12 11.59 -20.23
CA GLU A 20 -6.43 12.87 -20.05
C GLU A 20 -7.15 13.77 -19.04
N ALA A 21 -8.48 13.82 -19.08
CA ALA A 21 -9.28 14.60 -18.13
C ALA A 21 -9.26 14.01 -16.72
N GLU A 22 -9.25 12.68 -16.62
CA GLU A 22 -9.07 11.97 -15.34
C GLU A 22 -7.70 12.27 -14.74
N ASP A 23 -6.62 12.11 -15.52
CA ASP A 23 -5.24 12.35 -15.04
C ASP A 23 -5.01 13.80 -14.65
N ALA A 24 -5.57 14.75 -15.40
CA ALA A 24 -5.44 16.19 -15.14
C ALA A 24 -6.05 16.63 -13.81
N ARG A 25 -7.06 15.92 -13.27
CA ARG A 25 -7.76 16.27 -12.02
C ARG A 25 -8.31 17.71 -11.99
N VAL A 26 -8.62 18.29 -13.15
CA VAL A 26 -9.11 19.68 -13.28
C VAL A 26 -10.46 19.87 -12.56
N ASP A 27 -10.70 21.07 -12.09
CA ASP A 27 -11.97 21.49 -11.49
C ASP A 27 -12.47 22.80 -12.11
N PRO A 28 -13.68 22.83 -12.69
CA PRO A 28 -14.62 21.72 -12.90
C PRO A 28 -14.13 20.72 -13.96
N PRO A 29 -14.51 19.41 -13.87
CA PRO A 29 -14.08 18.38 -14.81
C PRO A 29 -14.98 18.35 -16.07
N THR A 30 -15.03 19.45 -16.81
CA THR A 30 -15.98 19.68 -17.92
C THR A 30 -15.93 18.55 -18.95
N ALA A 31 -14.74 18.11 -19.37
CA ALA A 31 -14.60 17.05 -20.36
C ALA A 31 -15.18 15.69 -19.90
N LEU A 32 -15.08 15.37 -18.60
CA LEU A 32 -15.70 14.18 -18.01
C LEU A 32 -17.22 14.30 -17.96
N LEU A 33 -17.74 15.47 -17.58
CA LEU A 33 -19.19 15.74 -17.56
C LEU A 33 -19.80 15.68 -18.96
N GLU A 34 -19.09 16.17 -19.98
CA GLU A 34 -19.49 16.05 -21.38
C GLU A 34 -19.48 14.59 -21.84
N ALA A 35 -18.46 13.81 -21.45
CA ALA A 35 -18.34 12.39 -21.79
C ALA A 35 -19.47 11.53 -21.19
N LEU A 36 -20.11 11.95 -20.09
CA LEU A 36 -21.32 11.28 -19.55
C LEU A 36 -22.50 11.30 -20.54
N GLN A 37 -22.54 12.28 -21.45
CA GLN A 37 -23.60 12.43 -22.44
C GLN A 37 -23.25 11.75 -23.79
N ASN A 38 -22.12 11.06 -23.87
CA ASN A 38 -21.71 10.39 -25.10
C ASN A 38 -22.68 9.24 -25.43
N PRO A 39 -23.10 9.07 -26.69
CA PRO A 39 -23.98 7.96 -27.09
C PRO A 39 -23.30 6.58 -27.01
N ASP A 40 -21.98 6.53 -26.98
CA ASP A 40 -21.22 5.29 -26.78
C ASP A 40 -21.24 4.91 -25.29
N ILE A 41 -21.87 3.79 -25.00
CA ILE A 41 -22.01 3.24 -23.64
C ILE A 41 -20.66 2.98 -22.97
N HIS A 42 -19.66 2.56 -23.74
CA HIS A 42 -18.33 2.33 -23.21
C HIS A 42 -17.67 3.63 -22.73
N ILE A 43 -17.82 4.71 -23.52
CA ILE A 43 -17.33 6.04 -23.11
C ILE A 43 -18.06 6.55 -21.86
N GLN A 44 -19.39 6.34 -21.80
CA GLN A 44 -20.15 6.66 -20.57
C GLN A 44 -19.61 5.90 -19.35
N GLN A 45 -19.37 4.60 -19.50
CA GLN A 45 -18.82 3.77 -18.42
C GLN A 45 -17.46 4.31 -17.93
N LEU A 46 -16.56 4.62 -18.86
CA LEU A 46 -15.25 5.20 -18.54
C LEU A 46 -15.39 6.57 -17.85
N ALA A 47 -16.32 7.42 -18.31
CA ALA A 47 -16.55 8.74 -17.71
C ALA A 47 -17.11 8.63 -16.29
N VAL A 48 -18.08 7.73 -16.05
CA VAL A 48 -18.62 7.48 -14.71
C VAL A 48 -17.53 7.01 -13.75
N ARG A 49 -16.68 6.05 -14.19
CA ARG A 49 -15.53 5.57 -13.42
C ARG A 49 -14.54 6.68 -13.11
N ALA A 50 -14.16 7.47 -14.12
CA ALA A 50 -13.23 8.58 -13.98
C ALA A 50 -13.74 9.64 -12.98
N ILE A 51 -15.03 10.00 -13.04
CA ILE A 51 -15.65 10.93 -12.09
C ILE A 51 -15.60 10.37 -10.66
N GLY A 52 -15.87 9.06 -10.48
CA GLY A 52 -15.72 8.40 -9.18
C GLY A 52 -14.31 8.55 -8.62
N ARG A 53 -13.28 8.33 -9.44
CA ARG A 53 -11.85 8.44 -9.08
C ARG A 53 -11.40 9.86 -8.73
N LEU A 54 -12.17 10.90 -9.09
CA LEU A 54 -11.92 12.25 -8.59
C LEU A 54 -12.27 12.39 -7.10
N GLU A 55 -13.11 11.51 -6.55
CA GLU A 55 -13.54 11.49 -5.15
C GLU A 55 -14.12 12.83 -4.65
N ARG A 56 -14.83 13.55 -5.52
CA ARG A 56 -15.45 14.84 -5.22
C ARG A 56 -16.94 14.67 -4.94
N PRO A 57 -17.42 14.78 -3.68
CA PRO A 57 -18.84 14.59 -3.35
C PRO A 57 -19.80 15.49 -4.13
N ALA A 58 -19.35 16.67 -4.54
CA ALA A 58 -20.13 17.60 -5.36
C ALA A 58 -20.51 17.06 -6.75
N LEU A 59 -19.82 16.02 -7.24
CA LEU A 59 -20.11 15.38 -8.52
C LEU A 59 -21.11 14.22 -8.42
N ALA A 60 -21.55 13.86 -7.21
CA ALA A 60 -22.43 12.69 -7.00
C ALA A 60 -23.74 12.78 -7.80
N ASP A 61 -24.35 13.98 -7.89
CA ASP A 61 -25.62 14.16 -8.61
C ASP A 61 -25.47 13.99 -10.13
N ALA A 62 -24.29 14.23 -10.68
CA ALA A 62 -24.00 13.93 -12.09
C ALA A 62 -23.95 12.41 -12.37
N VAL A 63 -23.60 11.60 -11.36
CA VAL A 63 -23.46 10.13 -11.49
C VAL A 63 -24.76 9.39 -11.16
N ARG A 64 -25.60 9.89 -10.25
CA ARG A 64 -26.84 9.22 -9.78
C ARG A 64 -27.76 8.69 -10.90
N PRO A 65 -28.00 9.41 -12.01
CA PRO A 65 -28.87 8.92 -13.07
C PRO A 65 -28.38 7.60 -13.68
N PHE A 66 -27.08 7.33 -13.64
CA PHE A 66 -26.47 6.13 -14.20
C PHE A 66 -26.68 4.85 -13.36
N LEU A 67 -27.19 4.97 -12.13
CA LEU A 67 -27.60 3.80 -11.31
C LEU A 67 -28.75 3.00 -11.97
N THR A 68 -29.50 3.60 -12.88
CA THR A 68 -30.60 2.96 -13.60
C THR A 68 -30.32 2.85 -15.11
N SER A 69 -29.06 2.98 -15.53
CA SER A 69 -28.68 2.77 -16.92
C SER A 69 -29.11 1.38 -17.42
N PRO A 70 -29.49 1.23 -18.70
CA PRO A 70 -29.78 -0.09 -19.27
C PRO A 70 -28.55 -1.01 -19.25
N ASP A 71 -27.35 -0.45 -19.31
CA ASP A 71 -26.09 -1.20 -19.29
C ASP A 71 -25.64 -1.54 -17.87
N ALA A 72 -25.34 -2.81 -17.60
CA ALA A 72 -24.92 -3.28 -16.29
C ALA A 72 -23.53 -2.76 -15.88
N GLY A 73 -22.62 -2.60 -16.84
CA GLY A 73 -21.27 -2.05 -16.60
C GLY A 73 -21.34 -0.59 -16.12
N VAL A 74 -22.22 0.21 -16.73
CA VAL A 74 -22.45 1.61 -16.33
C VAL A 74 -23.09 1.67 -14.94
N ARG A 75 -24.12 0.83 -14.64
CA ARG A 75 -24.73 0.78 -13.29
C ARG A 75 -23.71 0.40 -12.22
N ARG A 76 -22.86 -0.59 -12.54
CA ARG A 76 -21.79 -1.05 -11.64
C ARG A 76 -20.79 0.06 -11.31
N GLU A 77 -20.32 0.78 -12.35
CA GLU A 77 -19.39 1.89 -12.12
C GLU A 77 -20.08 3.07 -11.39
N ALA A 78 -21.36 3.34 -11.65
CA ALA A 78 -22.11 4.38 -10.94
C ALA A 78 -22.22 4.08 -9.43
N ALA A 79 -22.56 2.85 -9.05
CA ALA A 79 -22.59 2.45 -7.65
C ALA A 79 -21.21 2.56 -6.99
N ASN A 80 -20.15 2.12 -7.67
CA ASN A 80 -18.77 2.25 -7.20
C ASN A 80 -18.36 3.72 -7.04
N ALA A 81 -18.65 4.56 -8.03
CA ALA A 81 -18.30 5.99 -8.03
C ALA A 81 -18.94 6.73 -6.85
N LEU A 82 -20.21 6.45 -6.53
CA LEU A 82 -20.87 7.00 -5.34
C LEU A 82 -20.15 6.59 -4.05
N GLY A 83 -19.69 5.35 -3.98
CA GLY A 83 -18.89 4.88 -2.85
C GLY A 83 -17.54 5.61 -2.72
N GLN A 84 -16.84 5.82 -3.82
CA GLN A 84 -15.58 6.58 -3.84
C GLN A 84 -15.79 8.04 -3.41
N MET A 85 -16.87 8.66 -3.85
CA MET A 85 -17.29 10.01 -3.43
C MET A 85 -17.89 10.05 -2.01
N ASN A 86 -18.05 8.91 -1.36
CA ASN A 86 -18.77 8.79 -0.08
C ASN A 86 -20.17 9.41 -0.11
N ALA A 87 -20.89 9.24 -1.22
CA ALA A 87 -22.22 9.77 -1.44
C ALA A 87 -23.29 8.70 -1.18
N SER A 88 -24.26 9.01 -0.34
CA SER A 88 -25.35 8.10 0.01
C SER A 88 -26.28 7.82 -1.17
N PHE A 89 -26.88 6.65 -1.21
CA PHE A 89 -27.91 6.22 -2.17
C PHE A 89 -28.82 5.16 -1.54
N ASP A 90 -29.99 4.95 -2.12
CA ASP A 90 -30.93 3.93 -1.64
C ASP A 90 -30.58 2.55 -2.20
N ALA A 91 -29.68 1.85 -1.51
CA ALA A 91 -29.26 0.50 -1.87
C ALA A 91 -30.40 -0.50 -1.85
N ALA A 92 -31.36 -0.39 -0.91
CA ALA A 92 -32.46 -1.32 -0.78
C ALA A 92 -33.42 -1.22 -1.98
N ALA A 93 -33.77 0.00 -2.39
CA ALA A 93 -34.62 0.22 -3.57
C ALA A 93 -33.97 -0.28 -4.87
N LEU A 94 -32.66 -0.05 -5.03
CA LEU A 94 -31.92 -0.54 -6.21
C LEU A 94 -31.91 -2.07 -6.27
N LEU A 95 -31.60 -2.74 -5.16
CA LEU A 95 -31.52 -4.20 -5.08
C LEU A 95 -32.85 -4.92 -5.36
N GLN A 96 -33.99 -4.25 -5.15
CA GLN A 96 -35.29 -4.84 -5.48
C GLN A 96 -35.47 -5.09 -6.98
N ASN A 97 -34.87 -4.27 -7.82
CA ASN A 97 -35.04 -4.31 -9.28
C ASN A 97 -33.81 -4.81 -10.03
N GLU A 98 -32.63 -4.81 -9.40
CA GLU A 98 -31.38 -5.22 -10.04
C GLU A 98 -31.30 -6.75 -10.19
N GLN A 99 -31.07 -7.20 -11.42
CA GLN A 99 -30.96 -8.62 -11.77
C GLN A 99 -29.53 -9.09 -12.00
N ASP A 100 -28.60 -8.16 -12.29
CA ASP A 100 -27.19 -8.50 -12.52
C ASP A 100 -26.46 -8.68 -11.21
N GLY A 101 -25.91 -9.88 -10.99
CA GLY A 101 -25.20 -10.22 -9.74
C GLY A 101 -23.94 -9.42 -9.49
N THR A 102 -23.29 -8.93 -10.54
CA THR A 102 -22.07 -8.10 -10.40
C THR A 102 -22.43 -6.67 -9.98
N VAL A 103 -23.55 -6.15 -10.46
CA VAL A 103 -24.08 -4.84 -10.02
C VAL A 103 -24.57 -4.94 -8.58
N ARG A 104 -25.36 -6.01 -8.25
CA ARG A 104 -25.80 -6.28 -6.87
C ARG A 104 -24.64 -6.34 -5.91
N ALA A 105 -23.55 -7.02 -6.29
CA ALA A 105 -22.33 -7.12 -5.48
C ALA A 105 -21.76 -5.73 -5.13
N VAL A 106 -21.62 -4.86 -6.13
CA VAL A 106 -21.06 -3.52 -5.92
C VAL A 106 -22.02 -2.62 -5.11
N ILE A 107 -23.34 -2.78 -5.28
CA ILE A 107 -24.34 -2.06 -4.45
C ILE A 107 -24.18 -2.46 -2.98
N TYR A 108 -24.10 -3.76 -2.67
CA TYR A 108 -23.89 -4.24 -1.31
C TYR A 108 -22.56 -3.75 -0.72
N GLU A 109 -21.46 -3.97 -1.45
CA GLU A 109 -20.13 -3.55 -1.01
C GLU A 109 -20.07 -2.05 -0.75
N THR A 110 -20.61 -1.24 -1.68
CA THR A 110 -20.65 0.22 -1.54
C THR A 110 -21.47 0.67 -0.35
N ALA A 111 -22.65 0.09 -0.13
CA ALA A 111 -23.47 0.43 1.03
C ALA A 111 -22.73 0.22 2.37
N GLY A 112 -21.95 -0.87 2.48
CA GLY A 112 -21.21 -1.19 3.69
C GLY A 112 -19.98 -0.32 3.93
N ARG A 113 -19.34 0.19 2.87
CA ARG A 113 -18.09 1.00 2.99
C ARG A 113 -18.32 2.50 3.16
N LEU A 114 -19.56 3.00 3.03
CA LEU A 114 -19.85 4.41 3.27
C LEU A 114 -19.45 4.82 4.70
N ARG A 115 -18.92 6.04 4.86
CA ARG A 115 -18.57 6.59 6.18
C ARG A 115 -19.79 6.78 7.09
N ASN A 116 -20.95 7.03 6.48
CA ASN A 116 -22.23 7.16 7.17
C ASN A 116 -23.24 6.21 6.51
N PRO A 117 -23.22 4.91 6.83
CA PRO A 117 -24.16 3.96 6.27
C PRO A 117 -25.58 4.27 6.72
N ALA A 118 -26.57 4.05 5.84
CA ALA A 118 -27.97 4.27 6.16
C ALA A 118 -28.45 3.34 7.29
N PRO A 119 -29.41 3.76 8.10
CA PRO A 119 -30.06 2.86 9.05
C PRO A 119 -30.55 1.58 8.36
N GLY A 120 -30.31 0.42 8.98
CA GLY A 120 -30.69 -0.89 8.42
C GLY A 120 -29.68 -1.48 7.42
N THR A 121 -28.57 -0.80 7.11
CA THR A 121 -27.53 -1.33 6.20
C THR A 121 -27.01 -2.69 6.66
N ALA A 122 -26.76 -2.90 7.95
CA ALA A 122 -26.30 -4.20 8.46
C ALA A 122 -27.30 -5.32 8.14
N ALA A 123 -28.59 -5.11 8.41
CA ALA A 123 -29.64 -6.08 8.11
C ALA A 123 -29.76 -6.35 6.59
N LEU A 124 -29.62 -5.31 5.76
CA LEU A 124 -29.60 -5.44 4.30
C LEU A 124 -28.43 -6.34 3.85
N LEU A 125 -27.24 -6.09 4.36
CA LEU A 125 -26.04 -6.86 4.02
C LEU A 125 -26.12 -8.31 4.54
N ILE A 126 -26.64 -8.54 5.74
CA ILE A 126 -26.92 -9.89 6.28
C ILE A 126 -27.91 -10.64 5.37
N SER A 127 -28.97 -9.99 4.91
CA SER A 127 -29.89 -10.60 3.95
C SER A 127 -29.19 -10.93 2.63
N GLY A 128 -28.27 -10.09 2.20
CA GLY A 128 -27.44 -10.27 0.99
C GLY A 128 -26.54 -11.51 1.04
N LEU A 129 -26.16 -12.03 2.22
CA LEU A 129 -25.46 -13.31 2.35
C LEU A 129 -26.26 -14.51 1.84
N LYS A 130 -27.58 -14.36 1.69
CA LYS A 130 -28.50 -15.37 1.15
C LYS A 130 -28.91 -15.08 -0.29
N ASP A 131 -28.27 -14.11 -0.95
CA ASP A 131 -28.57 -13.80 -2.35
C ASP A 131 -28.40 -15.05 -3.24
N THR A 132 -29.26 -15.19 -4.25
CA THR A 132 -29.23 -16.34 -5.17
C THR A 132 -27.94 -16.40 -5.97
N GLN A 133 -27.31 -15.25 -6.23
CA GLN A 133 -26.08 -15.12 -7.00
C GLN A 133 -24.84 -15.07 -6.10
N SER A 134 -23.84 -15.92 -6.36
CA SER A 134 -22.63 -16.02 -5.54
C SER A 134 -21.84 -14.70 -5.50
N THR A 135 -21.74 -13.99 -6.62
CA THR A 135 -21.08 -12.69 -6.70
C THR A 135 -21.74 -11.66 -5.77
N ALA A 136 -23.08 -11.63 -5.74
CA ALA A 136 -23.81 -10.73 -4.85
C ALA A 136 -23.60 -11.09 -3.36
N ARG A 137 -23.56 -12.38 -3.01
CA ARG A 137 -23.20 -12.82 -1.63
C ARG A 137 -21.82 -12.34 -1.22
N THR A 138 -20.84 -12.46 -2.12
CA THR A 138 -19.47 -11.96 -1.88
C THR A 138 -19.44 -10.45 -1.68
N GLY A 139 -20.19 -9.69 -2.48
CA GLY A 139 -20.34 -8.24 -2.32
C GLY A 139 -20.95 -7.86 -0.97
N ALA A 140 -21.98 -8.59 -0.52
CA ALA A 140 -22.58 -8.40 0.80
C ALA A 140 -21.59 -8.69 1.94
N ALA A 141 -20.81 -9.76 1.81
CA ALA A 141 -19.76 -10.10 2.79
C ALA A 141 -18.64 -9.04 2.84
N LYS A 142 -18.20 -8.51 1.70
CA LYS A 142 -17.27 -7.37 1.65
C LYS A 142 -17.84 -6.12 2.31
N GLY A 143 -19.12 -5.82 2.04
CA GLY A 143 -19.79 -4.69 2.67
C GLY A 143 -19.86 -4.83 4.19
N LEU A 144 -20.14 -6.03 4.72
CA LEU A 144 -20.13 -6.32 6.17
C LEU A 144 -18.72 -6.17 6.77
N GLU A 145 -17.71 -6.74 6.12
CA GLU A 145 -16.32 -6.59 6.56
C GLU A 145 -15.93 -5.11 6.64
N ALA A 146 -16.15 -4.35 5.56
CA ALA A 146 -15.84 -2.93 5.50
C ALA A 146 -16.57 -2.15 6.59
N MET A 147 -17.88 -2.41 6.78
CA MET A 147 -18.71 -1.74 7.78
C MET A 147 -18.19 -1.98 9.20
N PHE A 148 -18.01 -3.23 9.63
CA PHE A 148 -17.60 -3.53 11.00
C PHE A 148 -16.12 -3.23 11.28
N ARG A 149 -15.27 -3.26 10.26
CA ARG A 149 -13.87 -2.82 10.37
C ARG A 149 -13.74 -1.32 10.58
N THR A 150 -14.55 -0.51 9.88
CA THR A 150 -14.46 0.96 9.90
C THR A 150 -15.30 1.59 11.00
N HIS A 151 -16.46 1.00 11.35
CA HIS A 151 -17.39 1.51 12.36
C HIS A 151 -17.31 0.68 13.65
N ARG A 152 -16.17 0.70 14.32
CA ARG A 152 -15.87 -0.14 15.51
C ARG A 152 -16.83 0.06 16.69
N THR A 153 -17.57 1.16 16.72
CA THR A 153 -18.61 1.44 17.73
C THR A 153 -19.91 0.73 17.42
N VAL A 154 -20.17 0.38 16.15
CA VAL A 154 -21.32 -0.41 15.74
C VAL A 154 -21.01 -1.88 16.02
N LYS A 155 -21.82 -2.50 16.88
CA LYS A 155 -21.67 -3.92 17.20
C LYS A 155 -22.80 -4.71 16.55
N PRO A 156 -22.51 -5.87 15.92
CA PRO A 156 -23.58 -6.76 15.45
C PRO A 156 -24.44 -7.24 16.63
N SER A 157 -25.73 -7.36 16.40
CA SER A 157 -26.67 -8.01 17.33
C SER A 157 -26.38 -9.52 17.42
N ALA A 158 -26.96 -10.18 18.41
CA ALA A 158 -26.84 -11.63 18.56
C ALA A 158 -27.39 -12.39 17.34
N ASP A 159 -28.49 -11.89 16.75
CA ASP A 159 -29.10 -12.49 15.56
C ASP A 159 -28.21 -12.32 14.31
N GLU A 160 -27.59 -11.14 14.14
CA GLU A 160 -26.64 -10.89 13.05
C GLU A 160 -25.38 -11.76 13.19
N LEU A 161 -24.84 -11.92 14.39
CA LEU A 161 -23.74 -12.87 14.66
C LEU A 161 -24.16 -14.31 14.35
N GLY A 162 -25.37 -14.70 14.75
CA GLY A 162 -25.94 -16.00 14.41
C GLY A 162 -26.02 -16.25 12.91
N ALA A 163 -26.47 -15.26 12.14
CA ALA A 163 -26.56 -15.33 10.69
C ALA A 163 -25.17 -15.42 10.02
N LEU A 164 -24.17 -14.65 10.51
CA LEU A 164 -22.78 -14.73 10.04
C LEU A 164 -22.18 -16.12 10.29
N ARG A 165 -22.34 -16.67 11.49
CA ARG A 165 -21.86 -18.03 11.82
C ARG A 165 -22.53 -19.10 10.97
N GLN A 166 -23.83 -18.94 10.67
CA GLN A 166 -24.57 -19.82 9.76
C GLN A 166 -24.01 -19.71 8.34
N ALA A 167 -23.82 -18.48 7.81
CA ALA A 167 -23.26 -18.26 6.48
C ALA A 167 -21.85 -18.87 6.34
N PHE A 168 -21.02 -18.81 7.38
CA PHE A 168 -19.71 -19.47 7.41
C PHE A 168 -19.86 -21.00 7.25
N ARG A 169 -20.75 -21.63 7.99
CA ARG A 169 -20.93 -23.09 7.99
C ARG A 169 -21.53 -23.66 6.71
N GLU A 170 -22.44 -22.92 6.10
CA GLU A 170 -23.24 -23.40 4.96
C GLU A 170 -22.61 -23.10 3.60
N ASN A 171 -21.54 -22.29 3.55
CA ASN A 171 -20.99 -21.83 2.28
C ASN A 171 -19.75 -22.60 1.85
N SER A 172 -19.76 -23.06 0.59
CA SER A 172 -18.61 -23.70 -0.04
C SER A 172 -17.61 -22.71 -0.65
N ASP A 173 -18.02 -21.44 -0.86
CA ASP A 173 -17.16 -20.40 -1.42
C ASP A 173 -16.12 -19.95 -0.37
N GLU A 174 -14.86 -20.14 -0.68
CA GLU A 174 -13.71 -19.83 0.19
C GLU A 174 -13.62 -18.34 0.53
N THR A 175 -13.85 -17.48 -0.47
CA THR A 175 -13.79 -16.02 -0.30
C THR A 175 -14.88 -15.54 0.64
N LEU A 176 -16.09 -16.12 0.53
CA LEU A 176 -17.18 -15.77 1.42
C LEU A 176 -16.88 -16.22 2.86
N ARG A 177 -16.35 -17.45 3.05
CA ARG A 177 -15.95 -17.91 4.39
C ARG A 177 -14.87 -17.02 4.99
N GLU A 178 -13.89 -16.62 4.18
CA GLU A 178 -12.83 -15.69 4.62
C GLU A 178 -13.40 -14.34 5.07
N LEU A 179 -14.23 -13.70 4.23
CA LEU A 179 -14.84 -12.40 4.54
C LEU A 179 -15.76 -12.45 5.75
N VAL A 180 -16.55 -13.52 5.88
CA VAL A 180 -17.40 -13.72 7.06
C VAL A 180 -16.55 -13.87 8.33
N LEU A 181 -15.45 -14.63 8.27
CA LEU A 181 -14.56 -14.81 9.43
C LEU A 181 -13.80 -13.51 9.76
N LEU A 182 -13.39 -12.73 8.76
CA LEU A 182 -12.86 -11.37 8.95
C LEU A 182 -13.87 -10.49 9.69
N THR A 183 -15.14 -10.53 9.27
CA THR A 183 -16.23 -9.78 9.90
C THR A 183 -16.44 -10.20 11.36
N LEU A 184 -16.49 -11.51 11.65
CA LEU A 184 -16.60 -12.04 13.01
C LEU A 184 -15.42 -11.61 13.88
N ASN A 185 -14.19 -11.70 13.37
CA ASN A 185 -12.99 -11.24 14.07
C ASN A 185 -13.02 -9.72 14.35
N ALA A 186 -13.47 -8.90 13.39
CA ALA A 186 -13.62 -7.46 13.56
C ALA A 186 -14.68 -7.12 14.60
N ALA A 187 -15.75 -7.91 14.69
CA ALA A 187 -16.80 -7.81 15.70
C ALA A 187 -16.34 -8.26 17.10
N GLY A 188 -15.22 -8.97 17.19
CA GLY A 188 -14.71 -9.58 18.42
C GLY A 188 -15.45 -10.87 18.79
N ASP A 189 -16.09 -11.53 17.80
CA ASP A 189 -16.77 -12.81 18.01
C ASP A 189 -15.78 -13.96 18.00
N ALA A 190 -15.70 -14.68 19.10
CA ALA A 190 -14.79 -15.82 19.29
C ALA A 190 -15.58 -17.12 19.56
N ASP A 191 -16.70 -17.33 18.85
CA ASP A 191 -17.51 -18.55 18.98
C ASP A 191 -16.67 -19.82 18.80
N PRO A 192 -16.51 -20.67 19.84
CA PRO A 192 -15.59 -21.80 19.79
C PRO A 192 -15.94 -22.84 18.71
N ALA A 193 -17.22 -23.02 18.41
CA ALA A 193 -17.66 -23.97 17.38
C ALA A 193 -17.30 -23.49 15.98
N THR A 194 -17.48 -22.21 15.69
CA THR A 194 -17.10 -21.59 14.40
C THR A 194 -15.58 -21.60 14.22
N LEU A 195 -14.83 -21.21 15.27
CA LEU A 195 -13.37 -21.19 15.21
C LEU A 195 -12.78 -22.59 15.05
N LYS A 196 -13.36 -23.61 15.69
CA LYS A 196 -12.91 -25.00 15.51
C LYS A 196 -13.08 -25.46 14.04
N LEU A 197 -14.23 -25.18 13.42
CA LEU A 197 -14.43 -25.48 12.00
C LEU A 197 -13.45 -24.72 11.11
N ALA A 198 -13.25 -23.43 11.40
CA ALA A 198 -12.34 -22.59 10.62
C ALA A 198 -10.86 -22.98 10.75
N LEU A 199 -10.44 -23.55 11.89
CA LEU A 199 -9.08 -24.08 12.06
C LEU A 199 -8.80 -25.29 11.16
N ASP A 200 -9.83 -26.03 10.76
CA ASP A 200 -9.70 -27.21 9.90
C ASP A 200 -10.20 -26.96 8.47
N ASP A 201 -10.42 -25.67 8.11
CA ASP A 201 -10.84 -25.28 6.76
C ASP A 201 -9.79 -25.69 5.70
N PRO A 202 -10.20 -26.15 4.51
CA PRO A 202 -9.26 -26.46 3.44
C PRO A 202 -8.42 -25.26 3.01
N GLU A 203 -8.96 -24.03 3.12
CA GLU A 203 -8.29 -22.80 2.66
C GLU A 203 -7.34 -22.23 3.74
N PRO A 204 -6.02 -22.08 3.44
CA PRO A 204 -5.06 -21.52 4.40
C PRO A 204 -5.41 -20.11 4.90
N GLN A 205 -6.03 -19.27 4.07
CA GLN A 205 -6.44 -17.91 4.48
C GLN A 205 -7.48 -17.98 5.60
N VAL A 206 -8.45 -18.89 5.50
CA VAL A 206 -9.46 -19.11 6.54
C VAL A 206 -8.82 -19.63 7.82
N ARG A 207 -7.92 -20.65 7.71
CA ARG A 207 -7.20 -21.18 8.89
C ARG A 207 -6.36 -20.11 9.59
N ARG A 208 -5.68 -19.24 8.82
CA ARG A 208 -4.92 -18.09 9.35
C ARG A 208 -5.81 -17.17 10.18
N LEU A 209 -7.00 -16.83 9.68
CA LEU A 209 -7.95 -15.98 10.40
C LEU A 209 -8.52 -16.66 11.64
N ALA A 210 -8.73 -17.98 11.58
CA ALA A 210 -9.15 -18.77 12.74
C ALA A 210 -8.09 -18.77 13.86
N VAL A 211 -6.81 -18.84 13.50
CA VAL A 211 -5.68 -18.70 14.44
C VAL A 211 -5.70 -17.32 15.10
N ILE A 212 -5.94 -16.25 14.35
CA ILE A 212 -6.07 -14.88 14.88
C ILE A 212 -7.23 -14.79 15.88
N GLY A 213 -8.40 -15.32 15.51
CA GLY A 213 -9.59 -15.29 16.35
C GLY A 213 -9.47 -16.12 17.61
N SER A 214 -8.92 -17.35 17.50
CA SER A 214 -8.76 -18.28 18.63
C SER A 214 -7.56 -17.96 19.53
N LYS A 215 -6.56 -17.22 19.01
CA LYS A 215 -5.25 -16.98 19.66
C LYS A 215 -4.53 -18.26 20.06
N GLN A 216 -4.74 -19.33 19.34
CA GLN A 216 -4.15 -20.63 19.63
C GLN A 216 -3.00 -20.94 18.68
N TRP A 217 -2.03 -21.71 19.19
CA TRP A 217 -1.02 -22.31 18.35
C TRP A 217 -1.64 -23.39 17.47
N LYS A 218 -1.24 -23.39 16.19
CA LYS A 218 -1.54 -24.46 15.23
C LYS A 218 -0.29 -24.75 14.41
N ASP A 219 0.13 -25.98 14.42
CA ASP A 219 1.09 -26.47 13.42
C ASP A 219 0.33 -26.72 12.12
N ASP A 220 0.84 -26.17 11.01
CA ASP A 220 0.11 -26.12 9.76
C ASP A 220 1.08 -26.27 8.57
N PRO A 221 0.71 -26.99 7.49
CA PRO A 221 1.54 -27.07 6.29
C PRO A 221 1.80 -25.72 5.63
N SER A 222 0.87 -24.75 5.76
CA SER A 222 1.00 -23.43 5.18
C SER A 222 1.79 -22.47 6.09
N TYR A 223 2.82 -21.83 5.53
CA TYR A 223 3.63 -20.88 6.29
C TYR A 223 2.83 -19.66 6.78
N ILE A 224 1.82 -19.19 6.03
CA ILE A 224 1.00 -18.04 6.46
C ILE A 224 0.23 -18.35 7.75
N VAL A 225 -0.14 -19.60 7.96
CA VAL A 225 -0.81 -20.05 9.19
C VAL A 225 0.21 -20.21 10.33
N ARG A 226 1.37 -20.88 10.07
CA ARG A 226 2.44 -21.02 11.08
C ARG A 226 2.98 -19.67 11.55
N TYR A 227 3.19 -18.73 10.61
CA TYR A 227 3.62 -17.38 10.93
C TYR A 227 2.65 -16.69 11.91
N GLU A 228 1.34 -16.72 11.61
CA GLU A 228 0.33 -16.10 12.47
C GLU A 228 0.19 -16.83 13.80
N ALA A 229 0.25 -18.18 13.79
CA ALA A 229 0.18 -18.99 15.00
C ALA A 229 1.35 -18.68 15.96
N LEU A 230 2.56 -18.52 15.41
CA LEU A 230 3.73 -18.14 16.19
C LEU A 230 3.58 -16.72 16.79
N LYS A 231 3.02 -15.80 16.02
CA LYS A 231 2.80 -14.41 16.43
C LYS A 231 1.76 -14.27 17.54
N VAL A 232 0.64 -15.02 17.48
CA VAL A 232 -0.45 -14.90 18.46
C VAL A 232 -0.23 -15.74 19.72
N ALA A 233 0.59 -16.81 19.64
CA ALA A 233 0.89 -17.71 20.77
C ALA A 233 2.41 -17.96 20.90
N PRO A 234 3.23 -16.91 21.09
CA PRO A 234 4.68 -17.05 21.19
C PRO A 234 5.09 -17.73 22.49
N ASN A 235 6.12 -18.58 22.41
CA ASN A 235 6.92 -19.01 23.55
C ASN A 235 8.33 -19.38 23.10
N CYS A 236 9.27 -19.45 24.06
CA CYS A 236 10.69 -19.62 23.77
C CYS A 236 11.02 -20.98 23.14
N ASP A 237 10.40 -22.07 23.57
CA ASP A 237 10.66 -23.41 23.03
C ASP A 237 10.20 -23.51 21.58
N ARG A 238 9.03 -22.97 21.31
CA ARG A 238 8.47 -22.90 19.94
C ARG A 238 9.31 -22.01 19.04
N ALA A 239 9.69 -20.83 19.51
CA ALA A 239 10.57 -19.95 18.77
C ALA A 239 11.91 -20.63 18.46
N ALA A 240 12.54 -21.29 19.45
CA ALA A 240 13.78 -22.01 19.26
C ALA A 240 13.65 -23.21 18.27
N ALA A 241 12.49 -23.86 18.21
CA ALA A 241 12.23 -24.93 17.25
C ALA A 241 12.06 -24.41 15.80
N LEU A 242 11.47 -23.21 15.63
CA LEU A 242 11.12 -22.64 14.33
C LEU A 242 12.18 -21.73 13.71
N VAL A 243 13.34 -21.51 14.34
CA VAL A 243 14.47 -20.78 13.70
C VAL A 243 14.99 -21.45 12.42
N ARG A 244 14.58 -22.69 12.16
CA ARG A 244 14.88 -23.46 10.94
C ARG A 244 13.62 -23.88 10.20
N ASP A 245 12.54 -23.12 10.34
CA ASP A 245 11.32 -23.34 9.54
C ASP A 245 11.67 -23.28 8.03
N PRO A 246 11.04 -24.11 7.18
CA PRO A 246 11.25 -24.05 5.74
C PRO A 246 10.92 -22.70 5.10
N SER A 247 10.10 -21.88 5.75
CA SER A 247 9.82 -20.50 5.35
C SER A 247 10.70 -19.53 6.11
N ASP A 248 11.51 -18.76 5.40
CA ASP A 248 12.34 -17.71 5.99
C ASP A 248 11.50 -16.67 6.75
N HIS A 249 10.27 -16.39 6.31
CA HIS A 249 9.36 -15.50 7.05
C HIS A 249 9.06 -16.01 8.46
N VAL A 250 8.84 -17.31 8.62
CA VAL A 250 8.59 -17.93 9.93
C VAL A 250 9.88 -18.00 10.74
N ALA A 251 11.00 -18.38 10.11
CA ALA A 251 12.30 -18.47 10.76
C ALA A 251 12.78 -17.13 11.32
N LEU A 252 12.66 -16.04 10.54
CA LEU A 252 13.04 -14.69 10.99
C LEU A 252 12.14 -14.18 12.13
N LEU A 253 10.82 -14.41 12.05
CA LEU A 253 9.92 -14.11 13.17
C LEU A 253 10.30 -14.89 14.43
N ALA A 254 10.66 -16.17 14.28
CA ALA A 254 11.09 -16.99 15.40
C ALA A 254 12.35 -16.42 16.07
N ILE A 255 13.34 -15.99 15.26
CA ILE A 255 14.56 -15.31 15.76
C ILE A 255 14.20 -14.02 16.51
N ASP A 256 13.34 -13.17 15.96
CA ASP A 256 12.91 -11.93 16.63
C ASP A 256 12.24 -12.20 17.99
N LEU A 257 11.40 -13.23 18.05
CA LEU A 257 10.70 -13.62 19.29
C LEU A 257 11.61 -14.19 20.36
N LEU A 258 12.78 -14.74 20.01
CA LEU A 258 13.80 -15.11 20.99
C LEU A 258 14.27 -13.90 21.81
N GLY A 259 14.20 -12.70 21.24
CA GLY A 259 14.48 -11.43 21.93
C GLY A 259 13.51 -11.08 23.07
N ASN A 260 12.44 -11.85 23.26
CA ASN A 260 11.47 -11.65 24.35
C ASN A 260 11.85 -12.42 25.63
N GLY A 261 13.11 -12.42 26.01
CA GLY A 261 13.59 -13.00 27.26
C GLY A 261 13.93 -14.50 27.17
N CYS A 262 14.19 -15.02 25.96
CA CYS A 262 14.54 -16.41 25.75
C CYS A 262 16.05 -16.66 26.00
N ASN A 263 16.49 -17.93 25.85
CA ASN A 263 17.87 -18.34 26.10
C ASN A 263 18.84 -17.72 25.10
N ALA A 264 19.73 -16.85 25.57
CA ALA A 264 20.73 -16.16 24.77
C ALA A 264 21.64 -17.11 23.97
N ARG A 265 21.96 -18.31 24.48
CA ARG A 265 22.83 -19.26 23.78
C ARG A 265 22.26 -19.74 22.45
N VAL A 266 20.94 -19.81 22.30
CA VAL A 266 20.29 -20.15 21.02
C VAL A 266 20.57 -19.03 20.02
N ILE A 267 20.43 -17.78 20.44
CA ILE A 267 20.62 -16.59 19.59
C ILE A 267 22.10 -16.42 19.22
N GLU A 268 23.00 -16.61 20.19
CA GLU A 268 24.45 -16.57 19.95
C GLU A 268 24.88 -17.56 18.87
N ARG A 269 24.36 -18.80 18.94
CA ARG A 269 24.65 -19.84 17.94
C ARG A 269 24.22 -19.39 16.55
N ILE A 270 23.03 -18.77 16.39
CA ILE A 270 22.59 -18.26 15.09
C ILE A 270 23.58 -17.24 14.55
N ILE A 271 23.98 -16.24 15.36
CA ILE A 271 24.96 -15.25 14.94
C ILE A 271 26.29 -15.89 14.53
N ASP A 272 26.74 -16.88 15.29
CA ASP A 272 28.08 -17.47 15.13
C ASP A 272 28.15 -18.50 13.99
N THR A 273 27.03 -19.17 13.64
CA THR A 273 27.06 -20.33 12.71
C THR A 273 26.27 -20.13 11.41
N GLU A 274 25.21 -19.32 11.41
CA GLU A 274 24.43 -19.11 10.18
C GLU A 274 25.20 -18.24 9.18
N LYS A 275 24.94 -18.49 7.88
CA LYS A 275 25.62 -17.76 6.79
C LYS A 275 24.74 -16.65 6.23
N ASP A 276 23.42 -16.79 6.36
CA ASP A 276 22.49 -15.78 5.90
C ASP A 276 22.59 -14.53 6.78
N TRP A 277 22.89 -13.40 6.16
CA TRP A 277 23.03 -12.13 6.84
C TRP A 277 21.74 -11.70 7.55
N ARG A 278 20.54 -12.09 7.03
CA ARG A 278 19.24 -11.74 7.61
C ARG A 278 19.06 -12.39 8.97
N GLN A 279 19.37 -13.71 9.05
CA GLN A 279 19.29 -14.43 10.31
C GLN A 279 20.27 -13.86 11.34
N GLN A 280 21.51 -13.53 10.93
CA GLN A 280 22.48 -12.88 11.81
C GLN A 280 22.02 -11.48 12.26
N ALA A 281 21.43 -10.69 11.35
CA ALA A 281 20.94 -9.34 11.60
C ALA A 281 19.76 -9.33 12.59
N HIS A 282 18.77 -10.18 12.39
CA HIS A 282 17.67 -10.36 13.34
C HIS A 282 18.17 -10.88 14.69
N ALA A 283 19.08 -11.83 14.68
CA ALA A 283 19.64 -12.42 15.91
C ALA A 283 20.47 -11.40 16.73
N ILE A 284 21.23 -10.48 16.11
CA ILE A 284 21.98 -9.49 16.91
C ILE A 284 21.03 -8.51 17.62
N VAL A 285 19.92 -8.13 16.99
CA VAL A 285 18.88 -7.29 17.63
C VAL A 285 18.18 -8.04 18.75
N ALA A 286 17.83 -9.32 18.53
CA ALA A 286 17.26 -10.17 19.57
C ALA A 286 18.22 -10.36 20.75
N LEU A 287 19.51 -10.61 20.49
CA LEU A 287 20.53 -10.76 21.52
C LEU A 287 20.74 -9.47 22.32
N ALA A 288 20.72 -8.31 21.65
CA ALA A 288 20.84 -7.01 22.31
C ALA A 288 19.75 -6.78 23.40
N LYS A 289 18.57 -7.36 23.22
CA LYS A 289 17.46 -7.26 24.17
C LYS A 289 17.61 -8.19 25.38
N VAL A 290 18.24 -9.38 25.21
CA VAL A 290 18.29 -10.40 26.26
C VAL A 290 19.64 -10.50 26.95
N ASP A 291 20.74 -10.24 26.23
CA ASP A 291 22.11 -10.23 26.76
C ASP A 291 22.94 -9.12 26.09
N PRO A 292 22.83 -7.87 26.60
CA PRO A 292 23.55 -6.72 26.06
C PRO A 292 25.05 -6.89 25.97
N ASP A 293 25.67 -7.57 26.95
CA ASP A 293 27.12 -7.74 27.00
C ASP A 293 27.61 -8.75 25.96
N SER A 294 26.87 -9.82 25.74
CA SER A 294 27.14 -10.78 24.68
C SER A 294 26.91 -10.16 23.29
N ALA A 295 25.88 -9.32 23.15
CA ALA A 295 25.61 -8.59 21.91
C ALA A 295 26.74 -7.61 21.58
N LYS A 296 27.25 -6.83 22.54
CA LYS A 296 28.39 -5.91 22.33
C LYS A 296 29.63 -6.62 21.79
N LYS A 297 29.89 -7.85 22.22
CA LYS A 297 31.05 -8.62 21.75
C LYS A 297 30.92 -9.04 20.28
N ARG A 298 29.67 -9.28 19.79
CA ARG A 298 29.39 -9.76 18.43
C ARG A 298 29.02 -8.63 17.47
N LEU A 299 28.62 -7.48 17.98
CA LEU A 299 28.17 -6.33 17.22
C LEU A 299 29.18 -5.86 16.17
N PRO A 300 30.52 -5.80 16.42
CA PRO A 300 31.50 -5.38 15.41
C PRO A 300 31.46 -6.24 14.13
N ARG A 301 31.16 -7.54 14.25
CA ARG A 301 31.03 -8.42 13.10
C ARG A 301 29.86 -8.03 12.20
N ILE A 302 28.72 -7.71 12.78
CA ILE A 302 27.52 -7.30 12.01
C ILE A 302 27.68 -5.88 11.48
N ALA A 303 28.28 -4.99 12.26
CA ALA A 303 28.59 -3.62 11.85
C ALA A 303 29.61 -3.55 10.69
N GLY A 304 30.47 -4.56 10.55
CA GLY A 304 31.40 -4.71 9.43
C GLY A 304 30.89 -5.56 8.26
N ASN A 305 29.62 -5.95 8.23
CA ASN A 305 29.08 -6.78 7.17
C ASN A 305 29.08 -6.03 5.82
N GLU A 306 29.36 -6.76 4.73
CA GLU A 306 29.35 -6.19 3.37
C GLU A 306 27.95 -5.73 2.94
N VAL A 307 26.91 -6.43 3.41
CA VAL A 307 25.50 -6.09 3.14
C VAL A 307 25.08 -4.93 4.03
N TRP A 308 24.72 -3.81 3.42
CA TRP A 308 24.38 -2.59 4.16
C TRP A 308 23.13 -2.73 5.04
N GLN A 309 22.15 -3.58 4.66
CA GLN A 309 20.98 -3.86 5.47
C GLN A 309 21.40 -4.48 6.82
N ALA A 310 22.32 -5.44 6.82
CA ALA A 310 22.85 -6.00 8.07
C ALA A 310 23.45 -4.92 8.99
N ARG A 311 24.12 -3.92 8.40
CA ARG A 311 24.66 -2.78 9.16
C ARG A 311 23.57 -1.87 9.74
N VAL A 312 22.39 -1.77 9.09
CA VAL A 312 21.21 -1.08 9.68
C VAL A 312 20.73 -1.80 10.94
N TYR A 313 20.64 -3.13 10.92
CA TYR A 313 20.32 -3.92 12.12
C TYR A 313 21.41 -3.79 13.21
N ALA A 314 22.67 -3.66 12.82
CA ALA A 314 23.74 -3.33 13.78
C ALA A 314 23.54 -1.96 14.45
N VAL A 315 23.06 -0.95 13.72
CA VAL A 315 22.66 0.33 14.33
C VAL A 315 21.54 0.15 15.34
N GLU A 316 20.51 -0.65 15.02
CA GLU A 316 19.41 -0.92 15.93
C GLU A 316 19.91 -1.61 17.22
N ALA A 317 20.70 -2.67 17.08
CA ALA A 317 21.32 -3.34 18.21
C ALA A 317 22.21 -2.40 19.05
N ALA A 318 23.02 -1.56 18.40
CA ALA A 318 23.89 -0.57 19.06
C ALA A 318 23.07 0.44 19.88
N LYS A 319 21.91 0.88 19.39
CA LYS A 319 20.98 1.74 20.14
C LYS A 319 20.46 1.05 21.39
N ILE A 320 20.06 -0.22 21.29
CA ILE A 320 19.54 -1.01 22.43
C ILE A 320 20.60 -1.13 23.52
N VAL A 321 21.85 -1.45 23.14
CA VAL A 321 22.93 -1.65 24.11
C VAL A 321 23.72 -0.37 24.47
N ASN A 322 23.32 0.79 23.95
CA ASN A 322 23.96 2.09 24.11
C ASN A 322 25.46 2.07 23.71
N ASP A 323 25.80 1.41 22.60
CA ASP A 323 27.15 1.41 22.05
C ASP A 323 27.38 2.64 21.16
N THR A 324 27.83 3.72 21.79
CA THR A 324 28.10 5.00 21.12
C THR A 324 29.27 4.94 20.13
N GLN A 325 30.23 4.03 20.33
CA GLN A 325 31.35 3.85 19.42
C GLN A 325 30.86 3.27 18.09
N THR A 326 30.09 2.19 18.10
CA THR A 326 29.50 1.60 16.90
C THR A 326 28.55 2.58 16.21
N LEU A 327 27.71 3.30 16.94
CA LEU A 327 26.82 4.33 16.38
C LEU A 327 27.60 5.45 15.69
N SER A 328 28.69 5.94 16.31
CA SER A 328 29.53 6.97 15.70
C SER A 328 30.25 6.48 14.44
N SER A 329 30.68 5.23 14.41
CA SER A 329 31.29 4.60 13.23
C SER A 329 30.27 4.48 12.08
N LEU A 330 29.10 3.89 12.33
CA LEU A 330 28.02 3.70 11.34
C LEU A 330 27.38 5.03 10.91
N GLY A 331 27.44 6.09 11.73
CA GLY A 331 27.07 7.44 11.33
C GLY A 331 27.97 8.07 10.26
N ARG A 332 29.06 7.38 9.88
CA ARG A 332 29.98 7.73 8.78
C ARG A 332 30.06 6.60 7.74
N ASP A 333 29.07 5.74 7.70
CA ASP A 333 29.00 4.64 6.73
C ASP A 333 28.97 5.17 5.28
N ASN A 334 29.35 4.33 4.33
CA ASN A 334 29.29 4.66 2.91
C ASN A 334 27.88 4.52 2.31
N HIS A 335 26.92 3.97 3.06
CA HIS A 335 25.55 3.78 2.59
C HIS A 335 24.58 4.75 3.28
N PRO A 336 23.76 5.53 2.52
CA PRO A 336 22.91 6.57 3.08
C PRO A 336 21.84 6.05 4.07
N ASN A 337 21.30 4.85 3.86
CA ASN A 337 20.32 4.26 4.78
C ASN A 337 20.94 3.88 6.13
N VAL A 338 22.21 3.45 6.15
CA VAL A 338 22.95 3.18 7.40
C VAL A 338 23.22 4.48 8.15
N MET A 339 23.68 5.52 7.44
CA MET A 339 23.89 6.85 8.02
C MET A 339 22.57 7.43 8.57
N ALA A 340 21.47 7.32 7.82
CA ALA A 340 20.14 7.75 8.25
C ALA A 340 19.70 7.05 9.54
N ALA A 341 19.85 5.72 9.60
CA ALA A 341 19.54 4.93 10.79
C ALA A 341 20.39 5.36 12.00
N ALA A 342 21.65 5.72 11.78
CA ALA A 342 22.60 6.11 12.83
C ALA A 342 22.45 7.55 13.32
N ILE A 343 21.48 8.34 12.83
CA ILE A 343 21.18 9.67 13.36
C ILE A 343 20.49 9.54 14.71
N VAL A 344 21.26 9.71 15.78
CA VAL A 344 20.75 9.52 17.16
C VAL A 344 20.61 10.82 17.95
N THR A 345 21.37 11.88 17.57
CA THR A 345 21.32 13.18 18.23
C THR A 345 20.91 14.30 17.27
N PRO A 346 20.35 15.43 17.77
CA PRO A 346 20.10 16.61 16.93
C PRO A 346 21.35 17.16 16.24
N ARG A 347 22.52 17.06 16.87
CA ARG A 347 23.78 17.49 16.27
C ARG A 347 24.19 16.59 15.10
N ASP A 348 23.92 15.28 15.17
CA ASP A 348 24.10 14.38 14.02
C ASP A 348 23.14 14.77 12.90
N ALA A 349 21.90 15.09 13.25
CA ALA A 349 20.87 15.52 12.30
C ALA A 349 21.33 16.75 11.49
N LEU A 350 21.86 17.78 12.14
CA LEU A 350 22.33 18.98 11.44
C LEU A 350 23.36 18.69 10.34
N ARG A 351 24.29 17.77 10.59
CA ARG A 351 25.29 17.35 9.59
C ARG A 351 24.66 16.60 8.41
N ASN A 352 23.55 15.92 8.65
CA ASN A 352 22.89 15.09 7.65
C ASN A 352 21.86 15.87 6.79
N LEU A 353 21.54 17.13 7.14
CA LEU A 353 20.70 17.98 6.30
C LEU A 353 21.34 18.30 4.94
N ASP A 354 22.67 18.25 4.83
CA ASP A 354 23.38 18.51 3.57
C ASP A 354 23.45 17.30 2.63
N SER A 355 22.89 16.15 3.02
CA SER A 355 22.89 14.95 2.19
C SER A 355 22.08 15.14 0.91
N SER A 356 22.51 14.51 -0.19
CA SER A 356 21.74 14.40 -1.44
C SER A 356 20.66 13.32 -1.36
N HIS A 357 20.63 12.48 -0.32
CA HIS A 357 19.69 11.37 -0.17
C HIS A 357 18.46 11.78 0.66
N TYR A 358 17.29 11.78 0.05
CA TYR A 358 16.03 12.23 0.67
C TYR A 358 15.71 11.53 1.98
N GLY A 359 15.87 10.20 2.05
CA GLY A 359 15.63 9.44 3.28
C GLY A 359 16.54 9.91 4.44
N GLN A 360 17.79 10.22 4.16
CA GLN A 360 18.75 10.72 5.16
C GLN A 360 18.38 12.13 5.64
N VAL A 361 18.01 13.03 4.73
CA VAL A 361 17.57 14.39 5.09
C VAL A 361 16.25 14.36 5.85
N LEU A 362 15.33 13.48 5.46
CA LEU A 362 14.04 13.29 6.15
C LEU A 362 14.24 12.83 7.61
N GLU A 363 15.08 11.80 7.84
CA GLU A 363 15.37 11.33 9.19
C GLU A 363 16.12 12.40 10.02
N ALA A 364 16.98 13.18 9.37
CA ALA A 364 17.62 14.32 10.01
C ALA A 364 16.58 15.37 10.45
N ALA A 365 15.69 15.78 9.57
CA ALA A 365 14.65 16.75 9.91
C ALA A 365 13.71 16.23 11.02
N LYS A 366 13.28 14.96 10.97
CA LYS A 366 12.47 14.33 12.03
C LYS A 366 13.18 14.36 13.39
N LYS A 367 14.49 14.08 13.41
CA LYS A 367 15.28 14.03 14.65
C LYS A 367 15.44 15.39 15.33
N LEU A 368 15.30 16.48 14.58
CA LEU A 368 15.31 17.84 15.13
C LEU A 368 14.03 18.24 15.85
N LYS A 369 12.93 17.50 15.70
CA LYS A 369 11.65 17.83 16.34
C LYS A 369 11.78 18.01 17.85
N GLY A 370 11.29 19.14 18.38
CA GLY A 370 11.30 19.46 19.80
C GLY A 370 12.69 19.81 20.37
N TRP A 371 13.70 20.05 19.52
CA TRP A 371 15.03 20.42 19.98
C TRP A 371 15.09 21.88 20.43
N ASP A 372 15.49 22.14 21.68
CA ASP A 372 15.50 23.49 22.25
C ASP A 372 16.39 24.50 21.52
N GLU A 373 17.53 24.01 20.97
CA GLU A 373 18.45 24.81 20.14
C GLU A 373 18.04 24.84 18.65
N GLY A 374 16.86 24.39 18.30
CA GLY A 374 16.42 24.20 16.90
C GLY A 374 16.44 25.48 16.07
N ARG A 375 16.32 26.66 16.68
CA ARG A 375 16.44 27.94 15.99
C ARG A 375 17.79 28.15 15.28
N LEU A 376 18.86 27.53 15.78
CA LEU A 376 20.17 27.56 15.12
C LEU A 376 20.18 26.74 13.81
N SER A 377 19.21 25.85 13.64
CA SER A 377 19.07 25.00 12.47
C SER A 377 18.36 25.64 11.27
N VAL A 378 17.73 26.82 11.44
CA VAL A 378 16.86 27.43 10.42
C VAL A 378 17.61 27.63 9.10
N THR A 379 18.84 28.12 9.13
CA THR A 379 19.66 28.33 7.91
C THR A 379 19.96 27.00 7.21
N ALA A 380 20.30 25.95 7.96
CA ALA A 380 20.58 24.63 7.40
C ALA A 380 19.32 24.00 6.79
N LEU A 381 18.16 24.15 7.46
CA LEU A 381 16.86 23.69 6.96
C LEU A 381 16.46 24.42 5.67
N LEU A 382 16.61 25.75 5.60
CA LEU A 382 16.36 26.53 4.38
C LEU A 382 17.30 26.12 3.24
N GLY A 383 18.58 25.90 3.53
CA GLY A 383 19.54 25.41 2.55
C GLY A 383 19.19 24.02 1.99
N ALA A 384 18.74 23.11 2.85
CA ALA A 384 18.27 21.79 2.44
C ALA A 384 16.99 21.89 1.60
N LEU A 385 16.00 22.69 2.03
CA LEU A 385 14.75 22.91 1.31
C LEU A 385 14.99 23.45 -0.10
N ASP A 386 15.85 24.48 -0.24
CA ASP A 386 16.17 25.10 -1.51
C ASP A 386 16.92 24.13 -2.45
N ARG A 387 17.91 23.41 -1.96
CA ARG A 387 18.63 22.40 -2.73
C ARG A 387 17.71 21.33 -3.29
N ILE A 388 16.85 20.73 -2.45
CA ILE A 388 15.94 19.65 -2.84
C ILE A 388 14.87 20.16 -3.79
N SER A 389 14.33 21.38 -3.57
CA SER A 389 13.28 21.97 -4.41
C SER A 389 13.76 22.28 -5.83
N ARG A 390 15.04 22.59 -6.03
CA ARG A 390 15.64 22.82 -7.37
C ARG A 390 15.59 21.58 -8.26
N GLU A 391 15.54 20.37 -7.70
CA GLU A 391 15.47 19.14 -8.47
C GLU A 391 14.10 18.95 -9.12
N LYS A 392 13.03 19.62 -8.65
CA LYS A 392 11.65 19.56 -9.14
C LYS A 392 11.08 18.15 -9.23
N LYS A 393 11.46 17.25 -8.32
CA LYS A 393 10.94 15.90 -8.22
C LYS A 393 9.72 15.87 -7.31
N ALA A 394 8.59 15.33 -7.78
CA ALA A 394 7.37 15.19 -6.97
C ALA A 394 7.63 14.31 -5.73
N THR A 395 8.43 13.25 -5.86
CA THR A 395 8.82 12.34 -4.78
C THR A 395 9.63 13.00 -3.66
N SER A 396 10.09 14.26 -3.83
CA SER A 396 10.70 15.05 -2.77
C SER A 396 9.69 15.66 -1.77
N ARG A 397 8.38 15.48 -1.98
CA ARG A 397 7.31 16.07 -1.14
C ARG A 397 7.51 15.80 0.35
N ASP A 398 7.73 14.55 0.74
CA ASP A 398 7.79 14.17 2.16
C ASP A 398 8.96 14.84 2.89
N VAL A 399 10.14 14.85 2.28
CA VAL A 399 11.31 15.48 2.89
C VAL A 399 11.14 16.99 2.97
N ARG A 400 10.58 17.64 1.94
CA ARG A 400 10.30 19.09 1.94
C ARG A 400 9.22 19.45 2.96
N THR A 401 8.19 18.62 3.09
CA THR A 401 7.15 18.77 4.11
C THR A 401 7.74 18.74 5.52
N GLU A 402 8.59 17.75 5.83
CA GLU A 402 9.20 17.64 7.15
C GLU A 402 10.14 18.82 7.44
N ILE A 403 10.91 19.27 6.45
CA ILE A 403 11.75 20.49 6.60
C ILE A 403 10.87 21.72 6.89
N LEU A 404 9.77 21.92 6.15
CA LEU A 404 8.84 23.01 6.37
C LEU A 404 8.20 22.95 7.77
N GLN A 405 7.86 21.76 8.27
CA GLN A 405 7.35 21.59 9.64
C GLN A 405 8.40 22.00 10.68
N ARG A 406 9.69 21.72 10.45
CA ARG A 406 10.77 22.20 11.34
C ARG A 406 10.92 23.72 11.24
N LEU A 407 10.83 24.29 10.04
CA LEU A 407 10.84 25.75 9.86
C LEU A 407 9.61 26.43 10.54
N ARG A 408 8.46 25.77 10.52
CA ARG A 408 7.27 26.21 11.28
C ARG A 408 7.53 26.21 12.79
N GLU A 409 8.20 25.17 13.30
CA GLU A 409 8.51 25.05 14.72
C GLU A 409 9.57 26.07 15.18
N PHE A 410 10.69 26.17 14.46
CA PHE A 410 11.87 26.92 14.89
C PHE A 410 11.98 28.33 14.32
N GLY A 411 11.35 28.57 13.17
CA GLY A 411 11.40 29.87 12.48
C GLY A 411 10.66 30.96 13.22
N ASP A 412 11.12 32.19 13.08
CA ASP A 412 10.43 33.41 13.49
C ASP A 412 9.89 34.17 12.28
N VAL A 413 9.50 35.43 12.44
CA VAL A 413 8.94 36.26 11.37
C VAL A 413 9.86 36.39 10.16
N ARG A 414 11.16 36.22 10.30
CA ARG A 414 12.14 36.33 9.19
C ARG A 414 11.95 35.23 8.16
N VAL A 415 11.48 34.05 8.56
CA VAL A 415 11.21 32.92 7.64
C VAL A 415 10.14 33.25 6.60
N VAL A 416 9.27 34.24 6.86
CA VAL A 416 8.22 34.71 5.92
C VAL A 416 8.83 35.18 4.59
N GLY A 417 9.97 35.91 4.67
CA GLY A 417 10.69 36.35 3.47
C GLY A 417 11.27 35.20 2.68
N ASP A 418 11.88 34.25 3.38
CA ASP A 418 12.54 33.07 2.79
C ASP A 418 11.55 32.11 2.12
N LEU A 419 10.30 32.00 2.64
CA LEU A 419 9.28 31.10 2.11
C LEU A 419 8.47 31.69 0.96
N ARG A 420 8.62 32.98 0.62
CA ARG A 420 7.81 33.67 -0.41
C ARG A 420 7.88 33.00 -1.78
N SER A 421 9.03 32.48 -2.19
CA SER A 421 9.22 31.79 -3.48
C SER A 421 8.44 30.47 -3.55
N TYR A 422 8.17 29.84 -2.42
CA TYR A 422 7.45 28.57 -2.33
C TYR A 422 5.93 28.71 -2.47
N LEU A 423 5.38 29.91 -2.39
CA LEU A 423 3.95 30.14 -2.70
C LEU A 423 3.58 29.70 -4.11
N SER A 424 4.55 29.67 -5.01
CA SER A 424 4.37 29.21 -6.39
C SER A 424 5.16 27.92 -6.66
N ASP A 425 5.35 27.07 -5.64
CA ASP A 425 6.01 25.78 -5.81
C ASP A 425 5.26 24.90 -6.81
N PHE A 426 5.98 24.03 -7.50
CA PHE A 426 5.40 23.06 -8.44
C PHE A 426 4.52 22.02 -7.73
N ASP A 427 4.71 21.78 -6.44
CA ASP A 427 3.91 20.89 -5.62
C ASP A 427 2.89 21.72 -4.79
N PRO A 428 1.57 21.52 -5.01
CA PRO A 428 0.54 22.29 -4.32
C PRO A 428 0.54 22.12 -2.81
N VAL A 429 0.96 20.95 -2.31
CA VAL A 429 1.05 20.68 -0.88
C VAL A 429 2.14 21.55 -0.24
N ILE A 430 3.27 21.67 -0.92
CA ILE A 430 4.38 22.52 -0.48
C ILE A 430 4.00 24.00 -0.54
N ALA A 431 3.34 24.43 -1.64
CA ALA A 431 2.88 25.81 -1.76
C ALA A 431 1.88 26.19 -0.66
N LYS A 432 0.92 25.30 -0.37
CA LYS A 432 -0.07 25.51 0.69
C LYS A 432 0.59 25.56 2.07
N LEU A 433 1.48 24.61 2.37
CA LEU A 433 2.18 24.58 3.66
C LEU A 433 3.05 25.82 3.87
N ALA A 434 3.73 26.30 2.83
CA ALA A 434 4.49 27.55 2.89
C ALA A 434 3.56 28.76 3.19
N ALA A 435 2.41 28.85 2.52
CA ALA A 435 1.41 29.89 2.77
C ALA A 435 0.88 29.87 4.21
N ASP A 436 0.58 28.67 4.74
CA ASP A 436 0.12 28.48 6.12
C ASP A 436 1.16 28.96 7.14
N ILE A 437 2.43 28.61 6.93
CA ILE A 437 3.54 29.04 7.80
C ILE A 437 3.70 30.57 7.72
N MET A 438 3.63 31.16 6.53
CA MET A 438 3.73 32.61 6.35
C MET A 438 2.57 33.34 7.03
N THR A 439 1.35 32.83 6.94
CA THR A 439 0.17 33.37 7.66
C THR A 439 0.39 33.32 9.18
N GLU A 440 0.82 32.16 9.69
CA GLU A 440 1.03 31.96 11.12
C GLU A 440 2.14 32.83 11.70
N LYS A 441 3.28 32.95 10.99
CA LYS A 441 4.44 33.70 11.47
C LYS A 441 4.39 35.18 11.14
N GLY A 442 3.76 35.56 10.03
CA GLY A 442 3.67 36.93 9.55
C GLY A 442 2.40 37.67 9.99
N GLY A 443 1.37 36.94 10.45
CA GLY A 443 0.08 37.51 10.89
C GLY A 443 -0.83 38.03 9.77
N ALA A 444 -0.39 38.01 8.51
CA ALA A 444 -1.20 38.39 7.36
C ALA A 444 -1.63 37.13 6.58
N GLN A 445 -2.95 37.05 6.26
CA GLN A 445 -3.47 35.95 5.45
C GLN A 445 -2.69 35.85 4.13
N THR A 446 -2.16 34.68 3.87
CA THR A 446 -1.34 34.37 2.69
C THR A 446 -1.91 33.18 1.98
N GLU A 447 -2.08 33.26 0.67
CA GLU A 447 -2.59 32.16 -0.15
C GLU A 447 -1.51 31.71 -1.16
N PRO A 448 -1.48 30.41 -1.51
CA PRO A 448 -0.59 29.95 -2.56
C PRO A 448 -1.01 30.52 -3.92
N VAL A 449 -0.04 30.70 -4.80
CA VAL A 449 -0.33 31.06 -6.19
C VAL A 449 -0.85 29.83 -6.91
N THR A 450 -2.11 29.87 -7.33
CA THR A 450 -2.72 28.76 -8.08
C THR A 450 -1.99 28.58 -9.41
N ARG A 451 -1.49 27.38 -9.68
CA ARG A 451 -0.89 27.01 -10.95
C ARG A 451 -1.62 25.81 -11.52
N VAL A 452 -1.80 25.80 -12.84
CA VAL A 452 -2.15 24.56 -13.55
C VAL A 452 -0.87 23.73 -13.61
N TYR A 453 -0.90 22.56 -12.96
CA TYR A 453 0.24 21.64 -13.00
C TYR A 453 0.27 20.95 -14.36
N ALA A 454 1.44 20.93 -14.99
CA ALA A 454 1.62 20.11 -16.17
C ALA A 454 1.49 18.64 -15.77
N THR A 455 0.51 17.96 -16.34
CA THR A 455 0.40 16.51 -16.25
C THR A 455 1.34 15.86 -17.25
N LYS A 456 1.81 14.66 -16.96
CA LYS A 456 2.47 13.85 -18.00
C LYS A 456 1.47 13.53 -19.11
N PRO A 457 1.91 13.50 -20.37
CA PRO A 457 1.05 13.03 -21.44
C PRO A 457 0.61 11.60 -21.16
N VAL A 458 -0.68 11.33 -21.24
CA VAL A 458 -1.20 9.96 -21.22
C VAL A 458 -0.56 9.19 -22.37
N PRO A 459 -0.10 7.95 -22.16
CA PRO A 459 0.54 7.12 -23.18
C PRO A 459 -0.33 6.98 -24.43
N GLY A 460 0.31 6.84 -25.59
CA GLY A 460 -0.40 6.76 -26.88
C GLY A 460 -1.30 5.52 -26.97
N ASP A 461 -2.43 5.63 -27.66
CA ASP A 461 -3.44 4.56 -27.76
C ASP A 461 -2.87 3.24 -28.32
N ALA A 462 -1.94 3.33 -29.29
CA ALA A 462 -1.28 2.13 -29.81
C ALA A 462 -0.43 1.42 -28.76
N TYR A 463 0.20 2.18 -27.86
CA TYR A 463 0.97 1.60 -26.76
C TYR A 463 0.06 0.93 -25.73
N LEU A 464 -1.03 1.59 -25.33
CA LEU A 464 -2.02 1.04 -24.41
C LEU A 464 -2.65 -0.25 -24.97
N ARG A 465 -3.10 -0.25 -26.23
CA ARG A 465 -3.62 -1.46 -26.90
C ARG A 465 -2.59 -2.58 -26.96
N GLY A 466 -1.32 -2.26 -27.15
CA GLY A 466 -0.24 -3.25 -27.14
C GLY A 466 -0.03 -3.92 -25.76
N LEU A 467 -0.64 -3.40 -24.70
CA LEU A 467 -0.59 -3.97 -23.34
C LEU A 467 -1.81 -4.82 -23.00
N GLU A 468 -2.85 -4.86 -23.83
CA GLU A 468 -4.02 -5.72 -23.63
C GLU A 468 -3.62 -7.20 -23.65
N GLY A 469 -3.88 -7.90 -22.53
CA GLY A 469 -3.49 -9.29 -22.34
C GLY A 469 -1.98 -9.53 -22.30
N ALA A 470 -1.18 -8.48 -22.12
CA ALA A 470 0.25 -8.61 -21.91
C ALA A 470 0.56 -9.19 -20.53
N THR A 471 1.70 -9.87 -20.45
CA THR A 471 2.28 -10.37 -19.20
C THR A 471 3.65 -9.75 -18.97
N ALA A 472 4.18 -9.87 -17.76
CA ALA A 472 5.58 -9.55 -17.49
C ALA A 472 6.23 -10.71 -16.74
N LEU A 473 7.41 -11.14 -17.22
CA LEU A 473 8.27 -12.06 -16.52
C LEU A 473 9.18 -11.26 -15.58
N VAL A 474 8.99 -11.45 -14.29
CA VAL A 474 9.85 -10.87 -13.25
C VAL A 474 10.88 -11.92 -12.84
N LYS A 475 12.16 -11.60 -12.93
CA LYS A 475 13.25 -12.46 -12.47
C LYS A 475 13.85 -11.85 -11.20
N MET A 476 13.73 -12.59 -10.10
CA MET A 476 14.45 -12.30 -8.86
C MET A 476 15.76 -13.08 -8.88
N LYS A 477 16.82 -12.46 -8.41
CA LYS A 477 18.15 -13.08 -8.38
C LYS A 477 18.20 -14.28 -7.42
N GLU A 478 17.56 -14.14 -6.25
CA GLU A 478 17.59 -15.13 -5.18
C GLU A 478 16.36 -16.06 -5.19
N ALA A 479 15.16 -15.50 -5.28
CA ALA A 479 13.90 -16.23 -5.12
C ALA A 479 13.41 -16.96 -6.38
N GLY A 480 13.97 -16.63 -7.56
CA GLY A 480 13.57 -17.19 -8.85
C GLY A 480 12.50 -16.38 -9.60
N PRO A 481 12.08 -16.86 -10.79
CA PRO A 481 11.16 -16.12 -11.65
C PRO A 481 9.69 -16.31 -11.27
N PHE A 482 8.86 -15.31 -11.59
CA PHE A 482 7.41 -15.41 -11.58
C PHE A 482 6.81 -14.57 -12.72
N THR A 483 5.61 -14.92 -13.17
CA THR A 483 4.90 -14.22 -14.25
C THR A 483 3.70 -13.48 -13.69
N ILE A 484 3.54 -12.22 -14.10
CA ILE A 484 2.37 -11.40 -13.79
C ILE A 484 1.57 -11.09 -15.06
N GLU A 485 0.25 -11.09 -14.95
CA GLU A 485 -0.66 -10.54 -15.95
C GLU A 485 -0.90 -9.07 -15.68
N LEU A 486 -0.81 -8.22 -16.70
CA LEU A 486 -1.08 -6.79 -16.59
C LEU A 486 -2.57 -6.50 -16.80
N LEU A 487 -3.13 -5.53 -16.09
CA LEU A 487 -4.55 -5.20 -16.07
C LEU A 487 -4.80 -3.77 -16.63
N PRO A 488 -4.54 -3.53 -17.92
CA PRO A 488 -4.67 -2.19 -18.51
C PRO A 488 -6.11 -1.66 -18.53
N ASP A 489 -7.12 -2.53 -18.49
CA ASP A 489 -8.52 -2.12 -18.44
C ASP A 489 -8.91 -1.48 -17.12
N ASP A 490 -8.26 -1.92 -16.03
CA ASP A 490 -8.49 -1.40 -14.68
C ASP A 490 -7.62 -0.19 -14.38
N ALA A 491 -6.35 -0.19 -14.80
CA ALA A 491 -5.36 0.83 -14.48
C ALA A 491 -4.44 1.15 -15.68
N PRO A 492 -4.99 1.77 -16.76
CA PRO A 492 -4.26 1.95 -18.01
C PRO A 492 -2.97 2.77 -17.89
N VAL A 493 -3.00 3.89 -17.17
CA VAL A 493 -1.83 4.77 -17.03
C VAL A 493 -0.78 4.13 -16.11
N THR A 494 -1.21 3.47 -15.05
CA THR A 494 -0.34 2.74 -14.13
C THR A 494 0.38 1.58 -14.83
N VAL A 495 -0.37 0.75 -15.56
CA VAL A 495 0.20 -0.37 -16.33
C VAL A 495 1.18 0.13 -17.39
N ALA A 496 0.84 1.19 -18.11
CA ALA A 496 1.73 1.76 -19.11
C ALA A 496 3.00 2.34 -18.50
N THR A 497 2.90 3.03 -17.36
CA THR A 497 4.07 3.56 -16.64
C THR A 497 4.96 2.42 -16.15
N PHE A 498 4.39 1.38 -15.53
CA PHE A 498 5.13 0.21 -15.11
C PHE A 498 5.85 -0.47 -16.29
N ALA A 499 5.15 -0.66 -17.41
CA ALA A 499 5.74 -1.28 -18.59
C ALA A 499 6.89 -0.45 -19.18
N GLN A 500 6.74 0.88 -19.29
CA GLN A 500 7.81 1.78 -19.75
C GLN A 500 9.03 1.74 -18.84
N LEU A 501 8.83 1.73 -17.52
CA LEU A 501 9.91 1.61 -16.53
C LEU A 501 10.62 0.26 -16.66
N ALA A 502 9.89 -0.83 -16.86
CA ALA A 502 10.46 -2.15 -17.09
C ALA A 502 11.27 -2.21 -18.39
N GLU A 503 10.74 -1.68 -19.50
CA GLU A 503 11.40 -1.63 -20.82
C GLU A 503 12.67 -0.76 -20.80
N THR A 504 12.69 0.30 -20.00
CA THR A 504 13.88 1.13 -19.78
C THR A 504 14.84 0.55 -18.74
N ARG A 505 14.56 -0.65 -18.22
CA ARG A 505 15.37 -1.36 -17.21
C ARG A 505 15.50 -0.62 -15.87
N TYR A 506 14.52 0.24 -15.56
CA TYR A 506 14.53 0.98 -14.30
C TYR A 506 14.60 0.07 -13.07
N TYR A 507 13.89 -1.07 -13.09
CA TYR A 507 13.82 -2.00 -11.97
C TYR A 507 15.07 -2.87 -11.79
N ASN A 508 15.95 -2.95 -12.82
CA ASN A 508 17.11 -3.84 -12.78
C ASN A 508 18.10 -3.42 -11.68
N GLY A 509 18.40 -4.34 -10.79
CA GLY A 509 19.28 -4.10 -9.64
C GLY A 509 18.62 -3.45 -8.43
N LEU A 510 17.34 -3.05 -8.52
CA LEU A 510 16.58 -2.56 -7.37
C LEU A 510 16.15 -3.73 -6.47
N THR A 511 15.90 -3.42 -5.20
CA THR A 511 15.59 -4.45 -4.20
C THR A 511 14.15 -4.41 -3.73
N MET A 512 13.71 -5.56 -3.22
CA MET A 512 12.56 -5.61 -2.32
C MET A 512 13.04 -5.14 -0.95
N HIS A 513 12.68 -3.91 -0.60
CA HIS A 513 13.25 -3.22 0.56
C HIS A 513 12.37 -3.26 1.82
N ARG A 514 11.12 -3.70 1.69
CA ARG A 514 10.20 -3.84 2.81
C ARG A 514 9.39 -5.13 2.67
N ILE A 515 9.56 -6.01 3.64
CA ILE A 515 8.84 -7.27 3.72
C ILE A 515 7.97 -7.25 4.98
N VAL A 516 6.68 -7.41 4.80
CA VAL A 516 5.73 -7.57 5.91
C VAL A 516 4.99 -8.89 5.69
N PRO A 517 5.46 -9.99 6.27
CA PRO A 517 4.82 -11.30 6.10
C PRO A 517 3.35 -11.26 6.50
N ASN A 518 2.52 -12.06 5.82
CA ASN A 518 1.06 -12.01 5.95
C ASN A 518 0.44 -10.63 5.67
N PHE A 519 1.13 -9.82 4.88
CA PHE A 519 0.63 -8.56 4.34
C PHE A 519 1.17 -8.33 2.93
N VAL A 520 2.32 -7.66 2.75
CA VAL A 520 2.87 -7.32 1.44
C VAL A 520 4.39 -7.41 1.40
N LEU A 521 4.92 -7.61 0.18
CA LEU A 521 6.30 -7.33 -0.20
C LEU A 521 6.31 -6.01 -0.96
N GLN A 522 7.24 -5.09 -0.66
CA GLN A 522 7.36 -3.80 -1.34
C GLN A 522 8.78 -3.59 -1.86
N GLY A 523 8.88 -3.10 -3.11
CA GLY A 523 10.16 -2.88 -3.77
C GLY A 523 10.11 -1.84 -4.88
N GLY A 524 11.22 -1.72 -5.64
CA GLY A 524 11.30 -0.82 -6.79
C GLY A 524 11.71 0.62 -6.45
N SER A 525 12.26 0.86 -5.26
CA SER A 525 12.84 2.15 -4.88
C SER A 525 14.35 2.19 -5.14
N PRO A 526 14.88 3.21 -5.86
CA PRO A 526 16.32 3.40 -6.02
C PRO A 526 17.05 3.66 -4.71
N GLY A 527 16.35 4.20 -3.73
CA GLY A 527 16.89 4.44 -2.39
C GLY A 527 16.73 3.27 -1.43
N ALA A 528 16.13 2.16 -1.87
CA ALA A 528 15.75 1.03 -1.03
C ALA A 528 15.03 1.49 0.26
N ASN A 529 14.09 2.43 0.11
CA ASN A 529 13.23 2.96 1.17
C ASN A 529 11.94 3.55 0.55
N GLU A 530 10.98 3.90 1.38
CA GLU A 530 9.67 4.40 0.94
C GLU A 530 9.70 5.84 0.38
N TYR A 531 10.78 6.61 0.56
CA TYR A 531 10.83 8.05 0.30
C TYR A 531 11.54 8.42 -1.00
N VAL A 532 12.24 7.48 -1.61
CA VAL A 532 12.95 7.69 -2.88
C VAL A 532 12.28 6.85 -3.96
N GLY A 533 11.68 7.52 -4.93
CA GLY A 533 11.03 6.86 -6.05
C GLY A 533 11.49 7.41 -7.40
N PHE A 534 10.67 7.21 -8.43
CA PHE A 534 10.81 7.88 -9.71
C PHE A 534 10.51 9.38 -9.56
N SER A 535 10.75 10.21 -10.60
CA SER A 535 10.69 11.66 -10.43
C SER A 535 9.28 12.22 -10.20
N ASP A 536 8.25 11.60 -10.78
CA ASP A 536 6.89 12.14 -10.80
C ASP A 536 5.89 11.18 -10.17
N PHE A 537 4.79 11.73 -9.65
CA PHE A 537 3.68 10.95 -9.14
C PHE A 537 2.73 10.53 -10.26
N MET A 538 2.16 9.33 -10.10
CA MET A 538 1.00 8.83 -10.84
C MET A 538 -0.28 9.10 -10.07
N ARG A 539 -1.39 9.27 -10.80
CA ARG A 539 -2.72 9.31 -10.20
C ARG A 539 -3.17 7.93 -9.78
N ASP A 540 -3.96 7.87 -8.72
CA ASP A 540 -4.59 6.62 -8.31
C ASP A 540 -5.69 6.25 -9.31
N GLU A 541 -5.61 5.03 -9.86
CA GLU A 541 -6.62 4.43 -10.72
C GLU A 541 -7.40 3.36 -9.94
N LEU A 542 -8.15 3.82 -8.93
CA LEU A 542 -8.94 2.94 -8.07
C LEU A 542 -10.06 2.26 -8.85
N GLY A 543 -10.20 0.96 -8.65
CA GLY A 543 -11.18 0.15 -9.36
C GLY A 543 -11.91 -0.82 -8.44
N LEU A 544 -12.52 -1.83 -9.07
CA LEU A 544 -13.26 -2.91 -8.42
C LEU A 544 -12.40 -4.15 -8.15
N MET A 545 -11.14 -4.14 -8.63
CA MET A 545 -10.21 -5.23 -8.36
C MET A 545 -9.83 -5.25 -6.88
N SER A 546 -10.02 -6.41 -6.26
CA SER A 546 -9.63 -6.62 -4.85
C SER A 546 -8.17 -6.95 -4.70
N HIS A 547 -7.60 -6.53 -3.58
CA HIS A 547 -6.24 -6.86 -3.15
C HIS A 547 -6.17 -8.31 -2.63
N ARG A 548 -6.31 -9.26 -3.56
CA ARG A 548 -6.17 -10.69 -3.28
C ARG A 548 -4.68 -11.09 -3.25
N ARG A 549 -4.38 -12.23 -2.61
CA ARG A 549 -3.04 -12.83 -2.67
C ARG A 549 -2.55 -12.90 -4.11
N GLY A 550 -1.32 -12.44 -4.35
CA GLY A 550 -0.69 -12.39 -5.66
C GLY A 550 -1.06 -11.17 -6.52
N THR A 551 -1.97 -10.28 -6.09
CA THR A 551 -2.17 -9.01 -6.81
C THR A 551 -1.05 -8.02 -6.51
N LEU A 552 -0.73 -7.20 -7.52
CA LEU A 552 0.26 -6.14 -7.43
C LEU A 552 -0.43 -4.78 -7.40
N GLY A 553 0.01 -3.93 -6.48
CA GLY A 553 -0.43 -2.54 -6.41
C GLY A 553 0.73 -1.56 -6.42
N ILE A 554 0.39 -0.28 -6.64
CA ILE A 554 1.35 0.83 -6.52
C ILE A 554 1.36 1.34 -5.08
N SER A 555 2.56 1.46 -4.53
CA SER A 555 2.75 2.03 -3.20
C SER A 555 2.57 3.55 -3.24
N THR A 556 1.78 4.08 -2.32
CA THR A 556 1.47 5.51 -2.22
C THR A 556 1.66 6.02 -0.79
N ARG A 557 1.92 7.31 -0.66
CA ARG A 557 1.99 8.05 0.62
C ARG A 557 0.85 9.08 0.70
N GLY A 558 -0.35 8.62 0.43
CA GLY A 558 -1.56 9.41 0.29
C GLY A 558 -2.06 9.43 -1.16
N ARG A 559 -3.18 10.08 -1.37
CA ARG A 559 -3.86 10.10 -2.67
C ARG A 559 -2.99 10.73 -3.77
N ASP A 560 -2.97 10.09 -4.97
CA ASP A 560 -2.26 10.57 -6.15
C ASP A 560 -0.74 10.75 -5.96
N THR A 561 -0.13 9.89 -5.13
CA THR A 561 1.32 9.91 -4.85
C THR A 561 2.03 8.61 -5.25
N GLY A 562 1.41 7.80 -6.09
CA GLY A 562 2.04 6.61 -6.66
C GLY A 562 3.28 7.00 -7.48
N ASP A 563 4.32 6.18 -7.38
CA ASP A 563 5.53 6.35 -8.17
C ASP A 563 5.92 5.02 -8.86
N ALA A 564 7.18 4.64 -8.86
CA ALA A 564 7.62 3.36 -9.41
C ALA A 564 7.60 2.21 -8.37
N GLN A 565 7.28 2.48 -7.12
CA GLN A 565 7.31 1.47 -6.07
C GLN A 565 6.07 0.58 -6.15
N ILE A 566 6.32 -0.72 -6.22
CA ILE A 566 5.28 -1.75 -6.31
C ILE A 566 5.21 -2.55 -5.01
N PHE A 567 4.02 -3.08 -4.72
CA PHE A 567 3.87 -4.10 -3.70
C PHE A 567 3.11 -5.33 -4.21
N ILE A 568 3.39 -6.49 -3.63
CA ILE A 568 2.73 -7.77 -3.93
C ILE A 568 2.02 -8.25 -2.67
N ASN A 569 0.74 -8.58 -2.78
CA ASN A 569 -0.04 -9.09 -1.67
C ASN A 569 0.33 -10.55 -1.37
N LEU A 570 0.77 -10.83 -0.14
CA LEU A 570 1.08 -12.20 0.34
C LEU A 570 -0.16 -12.94 0.86
N VAL A 571 -1.19 -12.22 1.20
CA VAL A 571 -2.50 -12.71 1.66
C VAL A 571 -3.59 -11.82 1.06
N ASP A 572 -4.85 -12.19 1.23
CA ASP A 572 -5.97 -11.36 0.85
C ASP A 572 -6.06 -10.14 1.80
N ASN A 573 -5.99 -8.94 1.22
CA ASN A 573 -5.93 -7.67 1.93
C ASN A 573 -7.11 -6.76 1.57
N PHE A 574 -8.35 -7.22 1.74
CA PHE A 574 -9.57 -6.47 1.39
C PHE A 574 -9.63 -5.06 1.98
N ARG A 575 -8.93 -4.81 3.08
CA ARG A 575 -8.81 -3.46 3.67
C ARG A 575 -8.10 -2.43 2.78
N LEU A 576 -7.36 -2.88 1.76
CA LEU A 576 -6.69 -2.04 0.78
C LEU A 576 -7.59 -1.71 -0.42
N ASP A 577 -8.71 -2.43 -0.59
CA ASP A 577 -9.65 -2.19 -1.67
C ASP A 577 -10.12 -0.73 -1.64
N HIS A 578 -10.22 -0.12 -2.81
CA HIS A 578 -10.58 1.29 -3.02
C HIS A 578 -9.62 2.33 -2.43
N ASN A 579 -8.46 1.91 -1.91
CA ASN A 579 -7.43 2.81 -1.37
C ASN A 579 -6.13 2.79 -2.16
N TYR A 580 -5.86 1.69 -2.88
CA TYR A 580 -4.65 1.53 -3.70
C TYR A 580 -5.02 0.99 -5.08
N THR A 581 -4.26 1.39 -6.09
CA THR A 581 -4.41 0.88 -7.45
C THR A 581 -3.89 -0.55 -7.54
N VAL A 582 -4.73 -1.48 -8.01
CA VAL A 582 -4.32 -2.81 -8.46
C VAL A 582 -4.06 -2.74 -9.96
N PHE A 583 -2.88 -3.13 -10.43
CA PHE A 583 -2.50 -3.03 -11.83
C PHE A 583 -2.05 -4.34 -12.48
N ALA A 584 -1.78 -5.37 -11.66
CA ALA A 584 -1.34 -6.68 -12.14
C ALA A 584 -1.67 -7.78 -11.13
N ARG A 585 -1.55 -9.04 -11.58
CA ARG A 585 -1.65 -10.22 -10.69
C ARG A 585 -0.64 -11.30 -11.10
N VAL A 586 -0.13 -12.03 -10.12
CA VAL A 586 0.72 -13.21 -10.34
C VAL A 586 -0.14 -14.32 -10.94
N VAL A 587 0.31 -14.89 -12.05
CA VAL A 587 -0.36 -16.01 -12.74
C VAL A 587 0.48 -17.29 -12.70
N GLU A 588 1.79 -17.18 -12.46
CA GLU A 588 2.71 -18.30 -12.32
C GLU A 588 3.83 -17.94 -11.34
N GLY A 589 4.29 -18.89 -10.53
CA GLY A 589 5.46 -18.74 -9.65
C GLY A 589 5.16 -18.04 -8.33
N MET A 590 3.93 -18.15 -7.80
CA MET A 590 3.59 -17.58 -6.48
C MET A 590 4.44 -18.19 -5.35
N GLU A 591 4.89 -19.44 -5.50
CA GLU A 591 5.82 -20.11 -4.58
C GLU A 591 7.22 -19.47 -4.57
N ASN A 592 7.62 -18.78 -5.65
CA ASN A 592 8.85 -17.97 -5.68
C ASN A 592 8.63 -16.61 -5.03
N VAL A 593 7.45 -16.00 -5.22
CA VAL A 593 7.07 -14.78 -4.50
C VAL A 593 7.12 -14.99 -2.98
N ASP A 594 6.67 -16.15 -2.49
CA ASP A 594 6.69 -16.52 -1.06
C ASP A 594 8.11 -16.63 -0.47
N LYS A 595 9.15 -16.78 -1.29
CA LYS A 595 10.55 -16.85 -0.85
C LYS A 595 11.23 -15.49 -0.80
N ILE A 596 10.63 -14.46 -1.37
CA ILE A 596 11.24 -13.13 -1.45
C ILE A 596 11.46 -12.56 -0.04
N GLN A 597 12.68 -12.10 0.20
CA GLN A 597 13.10 -11.51 1.48
C GLN A 597 13.63 -10.08 1.29
N GLU A 598 13.83 -9.38 2.40
CA GLU A 598 14.46 -8.05 2.39
C GLU A 598 15.83 -8.10 1.72
N GLY A 599 16.05 -7.17 0.80
CA GLY A 599 17.29 -7.05 0.05
C GLY A 599 17.37 -7.93 -1.20
N ASP A 600 16.40 -8.82 -1.47
CA ASP A 600 16.38 -9.60 -2.70
C ASP A 600 16.30 -8.68 -3.92
N VAL A 601 17.10 -8.99 -4.94
CA VAL A 601 17.33 -8.12 -6.10
C VAL A 601 16.40 -8.50 -7.25
N ILE A 602 15.75 -7.49 -7.84
CA ILE A 602 15.06 -7.62 -9.12
C ILE A 602 16.13 -7.65 -10.21
N GLU A 603 16.39 -8.83 -10.79
CA GLU A 603 17.36 -8.99 -11.87
C GLU A 603 16.87 -8.32 -13.15
N SER A 604 15.61 -8.59 -13.54
CA SER A 604 14.97 -7.98 -14.69
C SER A 604 13.44 -8.13 -14.66
N ILE A 605 12.76 -7.25 -15.41
CA ILE A 605 11.33 -7.35 -15.72
C ILE A 605 11.20 -7.27 -17.25
N GLU A 606 10.64 -8.31 -17.87
CA GLU A 606 10.46 -8.44 -19.32
C GLU A 606 8.98 -8.38 -19.68
N ILE A 607 8.56 -7.34 -20.40
CA ILE A 607 7.17 -7.21 -20.90
C ILE A 607 6.96 -8.11 -22.11
N ARG A 608 5.95 -8.97 -22.06
CA ARG A 608 5.57 -9.90 -23.11
C ARG A 608 4.20 -9.56 -23.64
N ARG A 609 4.17 -8.94 -24.80
CA ARG A 609 2.92 -8.58 -25.48
C ARG A 609 2.35 -9.78 -26.22
N LYS A 610 1.02 -9.89 -26.29
CA LYS A 610 0.39 -10.85 -27.20
C LYS A 610 0.74 -10.46 -28.63
N VAL A 611 1.18 -11.43 -29.40
CA VAL A 611 1.29 -11.25 -30.86
C VAL A 611 -0.14 -11.05 -31.37
N GLN A 612 -0.44 -9.85 -31.84
CA GLN A 612 -1.72 -9.61 -32.53
C GLN A 612 -1.71 -10.42 -33.81
N PRO A 613 -2.77 -11.21 -34.07
CA PRO A 613 -2.85 -12.02 -35.27
C PRO A 613 -2.93 -11.19 -36.58
#